data_fbf5eef4dde5a296f3d345d79052c96b
#
_entry.id   fbf5eef4dde5a296f3d345d79052c96b
#
_cell.length_a   1.000
_cell.length_b   1.000
_cell.length_c   1.000
_cell.angle_alpha   90.00
_cell.angle_beta   90.00
_cell.angle_gamma   90.00
#
_symmetry.space_group_name_H-M   'P 1'
#
loop_
_entity.id
_entity.type
_entity.pdbx_description
1 polymer ?
#
loop_
_entity_poly.entity_id
_entity_poly.type
_entity_poly.pdbx_seq_one_letter_code
_entity_poly.pdbx_strand_id
1 'polypeptide(L)'
;MKKIFTCIFLFSSSLISSQESFTRQDTLRGTITPEREWWDLTYYHLDVKVEPEKKFISGSNTIHYRVLENKDRMQIDLQAPLNITKVIQDNKELKFEKEGNAHFIKLKSKQKKGKIKSIEVFYEGNPKVAVRPPWDGGLTWSKDANGNHFIANSNQGIGASIWWPLKDHMYDEVDSMLISANVPKNLMDVSNGRLRKVVEFEDSKTYYWFVSNPINNYGVNINVADYAMFSEVYNGEKGDLDLVYYVLKENLERAKTHFKQVPKMMEAFEYWFGPYPFYEDSFKVVEVPYLGMEHQSSITYGNKYMRGYLGGDLSGTGHGLKFDYIIIHEAGHEWFANSITYKDPADMWIHEGFTAYSENLFLDYYYGKEVSADYVIGTRRGIRNQSPVIGPYGVNKRGSDMYNKGANILHTIRQFCESDEQWRMILRGLNKEFYHQTVTTDQIENYIDEQLEIDLKVFFDQYLRDPRVPTLEYSVHNGILKYKWINTIEGFHMPLEISAGENKLKIHPTNEIQEMKLNFEDITVDRDYYVFKSMID
;
A
#
# COMPACT_ATOMS: atom_id res chain seq x y z
N MET A 1 53.93 45.62 -26.08
CA MET A 1 52.49 45.60 -25.86
C MET A 1 51.93 44.27 -26.39
N LYS A 2 51.72 43.29 -25.50
CA LYS A 2 51.07 42.01 -25.83
C LYS A 2 49.62 42.09 -25.29
N LYS A 3 48.65 42.06 -26.21
CA LYS A 3 47.22 41.98 -25.86
C LYS A 3 46.89 40.51 -25.53
N ILE A 4 46.45 40.26 -24.31
CA ILE A 4 45.90 38.97 -23.87
C ILE A 4 44.38 39.02 -24.14
N PHE A 5 43.91 38.13 -25.02
CA PHE A 5 42.48 37.88 -25.23
C PHE A 5 42.03 36.82 -24.24
N THR A 6 41.19 37.20 -23.30
CA THR A 6 40.54 36.26 -22.38
C THR A 6 39.23 35.78 -23.03
N CYS A 7 39.20 34.51 -23.49
CA CYS A 7 37.97 33.87 -23.93
C CYS A 7 37.19 33.39 -22.66
N ILE A 8 36.05 34.02 -22.42
CA ILE A 8 35.07 33.54 -21.43
C ILE A 8 34.24 32.45 -22.10
N PHE A 9 34.46 31.19 -21.71
CA PHE A 9 33.57 30.06 -22.04
C PHE A 9 32.36 30.09 -21.10
N LEU A 10 31.22 30.51 -21.60
CA LEU A 10 29.92 30.31 -20.97
C LEU A 10 29.53 28.83 -21.12
N PHE A 11 29.71 28.06 -20.05
CA PHE A 11 29.10 26.74 -19.94
C PHE A 11 27.60 26.92 -19.63
N SER A 12 26.77 26.83 -20.68
CA SER A 12 25.33 26.59 -20.48
C SER A 12 25.17 25.13 -20.10
N SER A 13 24.98 24.84 -18.80
CA SER A 13 24.50 23.56 -18.35
C SER A 13 23.03 23.41 -18.74
N SER A 14 22.78 22.82 -19.88
CA SER A 14 21.46 22.29 -20.20
C SER A 14 21.20 21.16 -19.23
N LEU A 15 20.30 21.35 -18.28
CA LEU A 15 19.67 20.29 -17.51
C LEU A 15 18.90 19.43 -18.52
N ILE A 16 19.50 18.37 -19.01
CA ILE A 16 18.81 17.31 -19.71
C ILE A 16 18.00 16.58 -18.65
N SER A 17 16.75 16.98 -18.49
CA SER A 17 15.74 16.13 -17.86
C SER A 17 15.66 14.89 -18.73
N SER A 18 16.21 13.77 -18.28
CA SER A 18 15.99 12.48 -18.94
C SER A 18 14.50 12.16 -18.78
N GLN A 19 13.73 12.42 -19.81
CA GLN A 19 12.35 11.96 -19.87
C GLN A 19 12.40 10.44 -19.84
N GLU A 20 11.88 9.84 -18.76
CA GLU A 20 11.80 8.39 -18.60
C GLU A 20 10.99 7.82 -19.78
N SER A 21 11.60 6.95 -20.58
CA SER A 21 10.92 6.31 -21.70
C SER A 21 10.29 5.01 -21.23
N PHE A 22 8.97 4.91 -21.29
CA PHE A 22 8.24 3.69 -21.01
C PHE A 22 8.17 2.78 -22.23
N THR A 23 8.23 1.48 -21.97
CA THR A 23 8.21 0.45 -23.00
C THR A 23 6.79 -0.04 -23.30
N ARG A 24 6.62 -0.79 -24.37
CA ARG A 24 5.37 -1.52 -24.66
C ARG A 24 4.97 -2.45 -23.50
N GLN A 25 5.94 -3.07 -22.82
CA GLN A 25 5.67 -3.96 -21.67
C GLN A 25 5.11 -3.19 -20.47
N ASP A 26 5.61 -1.98 -20.20
CA ASP A 26 5.08 -1.12 -19.15
C ASP A 26 3.62 -0.75 -19.44
N THR A 27 3.30 -0.43 -20.70
CA THR A 27 1.92 -0.14 -21.13
C THR A 27 1.02 -1.37 -21.02
N LEU A 28 1.47 -2.54 -21.50
CA LEU A 28 0.68 -3.78 -21.41
C LEU A 28 0.38 -4.18 -19.97
N ARG A 29 1.26 -3.84 -19.06
CA ARG A 29 1.07 -4.10 -17.65
C ARG A 29 0.22 -3.04 -16.96
N GLY A 30 0.49 -1.75 -17.20
CA GLY A 30 -0.06 -0.63 -16.45
C GLY A 30 -1.37 -0.07 -16.99
N THR A 31 -1.86 -0.53 -18.15
CA THR A 31 -3.12 -0.02 -18.73
C THR A 31 -4.25 -1.03 -18.66
N ILE A 32 -5.47 -0.51 -18.66
CA ILE A 32 -6.68 -1.31 -18.93
C ILE A 32 -6.75 -1.51 -20.44
N THR A 33 -6.09 -2.58 -20.93
CA THR A 33 -6.07 -2.89 -22.36
C THR A 33 -7.46 -3.27 -22.87
N PRO A 34 -7.72 -3.15 -24.21
CA PRO A 34 -8.98 -3.61 -24.81
C PRO A 34 -9.28 -5.10 -24.56
N GLU A 35 -8.27 -5.90 -24.22
CA GLU A 35 -8.39 -7.31 -23.91
C GLU A 35 -8.66 -7.58 -22.42
N ARG A 36 -8.54 -6.56 -21.54
CA ARG A 36 -8.91 -6.62 -20.12
C ARG A 36 -10.26 -5.96 -19.84
N GLU A 37 -10.62 -4.85 -20.49
CA GLU A 37 -11.77 -3.99 -20.14
C GLU A 37 -13.14 -4.65 -20.34
N TRP A 38 -13.27 -5.63 -21.24
CA TRP A 38 -14.55 -6.21 -21.66
C TRP A 38 -15.12 -7.28 -20.72
N TRP A 39 -14.38 -7.65 -19.67
CA TRP A 39 -14.78 -8.65 -18.71
C TRP A 39 -14.46 -8.22 -17.29
N ASP A 40 -15.36 -8.56 -16.38
CA ASP A 40 -15.34 -8.28 -14.96
C ASP A 40 -15.01 -9.56 -14.21
N LEU A 41 -14.08 -9.51 -13.30
CA LEU A 41 -13.55 -10.65 -12.56
C LEU A 41 -14.47 -10.97 -11.38
N THR A 42 -14.97 -12.20 -11.29
CA THR A 42 -15.92 -12.56 -10.22
C THR A 42 -15.44 -13.65 -9.28
N TYR A 43 -14.55 -14.54 -9.74
CA TYR A 43 -14.04 -15.61 -8.88
C TYR A 43 -12.74 -16.20 -9.42
N TYR A 44 -11.82 -16.53 -8.51
CA TYR A 44 -10.66 -17.37 -8.78
C TYR A 44 -10.71 -18.68 -7.99
N HIS A 45 -10.32 -19.78 -8.63
CA HIS A 45 -9.82 -20.95 -7.93
C HIS A 45 -8.37 -21.17 -8.33
N LEU A 46 -7.47 -20.75 -7.47
CA LEU A 46 -6.04 -20.97 -7.61
C LEU A 46 -5.69 -22.32 -6.99
N ASP A 47 -5.29 -23.28 -7.82
CA ASP A 47 -4.69 -24.54 -7.41
C ASP A 47 -3.19 -24.46 -7.64
N VAL A 48 -2.39 -24.70 -6.60
CA VAL A 48 -0.94 -24.62 -6.67
C VAL A 48 -0.29 -25.75 -5.92
N LYS A 49 0.62 -26.46 -6.58
CA LYS A 49 1.53 -27.42 -5.95
C LYS A 49 2.90 -26.79 -5.79
N VAL A 50 3.44 -26.85 -4.57
CA VAL A 50 4.77 -26.33 -4.23
C VAL A 50 5.74 -27.49 -4.04
N GLU A 51 6.83 -27.49 -4.82
CA GLU A 51 7.91 -28.47 -4.73
C GLU A 51 9.21 -27.77 -4.22
N PRO A 52 9.39 -27.70 -2.89
CA PRO A 52 10.42 -26.86 -2.28
C PRO A 52 11.85 -27.21 -2.71
N GLU A 53 12.18 -28.49 -2.80
CA GLU A 53 13.54 -28.96 -3.17
C GLU A 53 13.94 -28.51 -4.60
N LYS A 54 12.97 -28.36 -5.48
CA LYS A 54 13.17 -27.90 -6.86
C LYS A 54 12.99 -26.40 -7.02
N LYS A 55 12.49 -25.70 -6.00
CA LYS A 55 11.98 -24.32 -6.07
C LYS A 55 11.00 -24.15 -7.22
N PHE A 56 10.10 -25.10 -7.38
CA PHE A 56 9.20 -25.23 -8.52
C PHE A 56 7.75 -25.18 -8.06
N ILE A 57 6.90 -24.56 -8.86
CA ILE A 57 5.46 -24.56 -8.67
C ILE A 57 4.75 -24.99 -9.95
N SER A 58 3.59 -25.61 -9.80
CA SER A 58 2.71 -25.98 -10.90
C SER A 58 1.27 -25.97 -10.44
N GLY A 59 0.33 -25.78 -11.36
CA GLY A 59 -1.08 -25.78 -11.01
C GLY A 59 -1.96 -25.19 -12.09
N SER A 60 -3.13 -24.70 -11.67
CA SER A 60 -4.05 -23.98 -12.54
C SER A 60 -4.74 -22.83 -11.81
N ASN A 61 -5.21 -21.85 -12.57
CA ASN A 61 -6.16 -20.86 -12.10
C ASN A 61 -7.45 -20.97 -12.92
N THR A 62 -8.56 -21.30 -12.27
CA THR A 62 -9.89 -21.22 -12.85
C THR A 62 -10.41 -19.80 -12.64
N ILE A 63 -10.64 -19.08 -13.72
CA ILE A 63 -11.06 -17.68 -13.75
C ILE A 63 -12.53 -17.63 -14.16
N HIS A 64 -13.41 -17.20 -13.25
CA HIS A 64 -14.80 -16.88 -13.59
C HIS A 64 -14.91 -15.38 -13.84
N TYR A 65 -15.65 -15.02 -14.87
CA TYR A 65 -15.83 -13.63 -15.27
C TYR A 65 -17.21 -13.34 -15.83
N ARG A 66 -17.65 -12.11 -15.61
CA ARG A 66 -18.86 -11.53 -16.22
C ARG A 66 -18.47 -10.82 -17.52
N VAL A 67 -19.16 -11.11 -18.60
CA VAL A 67 -18.93 -10.46 -19.89
C VAL A 67 -19.59 -9.08 -19.89
N LEU A 68 -18.80 -8.03 -20.02
CA LEU A 68 -19.27 -6.64 -20.12
C LEU A 68 -19.53 -6.21 -21.56
N GLU A 69 -18.74 -6.74 -22.52
CA GLU A 69 -18.88 -6.48 -23.96
C GLU A 69 -18.65 -7.75 -24.79
N ASN A 70 -19.20 -7.77 -26.02
CA ASN A 70 -19.08 -8.93 -26.91
C ASN A 70 -17.68 -8.99 -27.54
N LYS A 71 -16.73 -9.63 -26.90
CA LYS A 71 -15.34 -9.82 -27.35
C LYS A 71 -14.95 -11.30 -27.34
N ASP A 72 -13.79 -11.63 -27.91
CA ASP A 72 -13.27 -12.99 -28.02
C ASP A 72 -11.74 -13.08 -27.85
N ARG A 73 -11.10 -12.00 -27.42
CA ARG A 73 -9.69 -11.97 -27.09
C ARG A 73 -9.51 -11.45 -25.67
N MET A 74 -8.80 -12.22 -24.85
CA MET A 74 -8.62 -11.97 -23.41
C MET A 74 -7.12 -11.89 -23.10
N GLN A 75 -6.72 -10.90 -22.31
CA GLN A 75 -5.37 -10.84 -21.77
C GLN A 75 -5.30 -11.49 -20.40
N ILE A 76 -4.34 -12.42 -20.22
CA ILE A 76 -3.91 -12.99 -18.95
C ILE A 76 -2.41 -12.76 -18.84
N ASP A 77 -1.95 -12.44 -17.64
CA ASP A 77 -0.56 -12.13 -17.38
C ASP A 77 0.10 -13.25 -16.60
N LEU A 78 1.31 -13.61 -17.00
CA LEU A 78 2.21 -14.51 -16.29
C LEU A 78 3.65 -14.15 -16.66
N GLN A 79 4.47 -13.84 -15.66
CA GLN A 79 5.83 -13.40 -15.88
C GLN A 79 6.79 -14.58 -16.03
N ALA A 80 7.75 -14.43 -16.93
CA ALA A 80 8.87 -15.34 -17.01
C ALA A 80 9.62 -15.40 -15.66
N PRO A 81 10.15 -16.57 -15.26
CA PRO A 81 10.35 -17.79 -16.08
C PRO A 81 9.18 -18.79 -16.04
N LEU A 82 8.03 -18.44 -15.44
CA LEU A 82 6.83 -19.29 -15.48
C LEU A 82 6.24 -19.35 -16.91
N ASN A 83 5.55 -20.44 -17.20
CA ASN A 83 4.94 -20.67 -18.51
C ASN A 83 3.49 -21.15 -18.37
N ILE A 84 2.59 -20.59 -19.20
CA ILE A 84 1.27 -21.17 -19.42
C ILE A 84 1.46 -22.40 -20.30
N THR A 85 1.01 -23.55 -19.81
CA THR A 85 1.12 -24.83 -20.52
C THR A 85 -0.14 -25.14 -21.33
N LYS A 86 -1.30 -24.70 -20.85
CA LYS A 86 -2.60 -24.98 -21.48
C LYS A 86 -3.65 -24.01 -20.99
N VAL A 87 -4.63 -23.69 -21.86
CA VAL A 87 -5.84 -22.92 -21.49
C VAL A 87 -7.06 -23.71 -21.97
N ILE A 88 -8.07 -23.86 -21.09
CA ILE A 88 -9.29 -24.61 -21.41
C ILE A 88 -10.52 -23.70 -21.21
N GLN A 89 -11.47 -23.76 -22.16
CA GLN A 89 -12.82 -23.26 -22.00
C GLN A 89 -13.84 -24.29 -22.56
N ASP A 90 -14.90 -24.58 -21.81
CA ASP A 90 -15.95 -25.53 -22.22
C ASP A 90 -15.37 -26.88 -22.70
N ASN A 91 -14.42 -27.46 -21.95
CA ASN A 91 -13.66 -28.69 -22.25
C ASN A 91 -12.87 -28.66 -23.58
N LYS A 92 -12.50 -27.50 -24.07
CA LYS A 92 -11.71 -27.33 -25.29
C LYS A 92 -10.48 -26.50 -25.01
N GLU A 93 -9.36 -26.97 -25.50
CA GLU A 93 -8.11 -26.24 -25.47
C GLU A 93 -8.17 -25.02 -26.41
N LEU A 94 -7.70 -23.88 -25.90
CA LEU A 94 -7.64 -22.62 -26.60
C LEU A 94 -6.20 -22.29 -27.01
N LYS A 95 -6.07 -21.58 -28.12
CA LYS A 95 -4.80 -21.01 -28.55
C LYS A 95 -4.56 -19.67 -27.88
N PHE A 96 -3.31 -19.37 -27.63
CA PHE A 96 -2.89 -18.06 -27.12
C PHE A 96 -1.58 -17.61 -27.79
N GLU A 97 -1.41 -16.30 -27.82
CA GLU A 97 -0.19 -15.63 -28.30
C GLU A 97 0.48 -14.96 -27.10
N LYS A 98 1.82 -15.00 -27.07
CA LYS A 98 2.62 -14.39 -25.99
C LYS A 98 3.31 -13.13 -26.49
N GLU A 99 3.14 -12.02 -25.75
CA GLU A 99 3.89 -10.77 -25.96
C GLU A 99 4.52 -10.36 -24.61
N GLY A 100 5.78 -10.72 -24.39
CA GLY A 100 6.46 -10.54 -23.11
C GLY A 100 5.78 -11.33 -22.00
N ASN A 101 5.22 -10.65 -21.01
CA ASN A 101 4.49 -11.26 -19.89
C ASN A 101 2.97 -11.34 -20.10
N ALA A 102 2.46 -10.70 -21.15
CA ALA A 102 1.04 -10.78 -21.53
C ALA A 102 0.77 -11.98 -22.44
N HIS A 103 -0.31 -12.70 -22.16
CA HIS A 103 -0.78 -13.83 -22.96
C HIS A 103 -2.19 -13.52 -23.47
N PHE A 104 -2.33 -13.42 -24.79
CA PHE A 104 -3.59 -13.09 -25.46
C PHE A 104 -4.29 -14.38 -25.88
N ILE A 105 -5.33 -14.74 -25.12
CA ILE A 105 -6.10 -15.97 -25.33
C ILE A 105 -7.21 -15.68 -26.35
N LYS A 106 -7.24 -16.48 -27.43
CA LYS A 106 -8.33 -16.43 -28.42
C LYS A 106 -9.43 -17.38 -27.99
N LEU A 107 -10.54 -16.81 -27.53
CA LEU A 107 -11.74 -17.56 -27.18
C LEU A 107 -12.40 -18.14 -28.44
N LYS A 108 -13.11 -19.25 -28.31
CA LYS A 108 -13.69 -19.96 -29.44
C LYS A 108 -14.69 -19.13 -30.23
N SER A 109 -15.41 -18.23 -29.55
CA SER A 109 -16.38 -17.31 -30.14
C SER A 109 -16.50 -16.05 -29.31
N LYS A 110 -17.07 -15.00 -29.90
CA LYS A 110 -17.43 -13.79 -29.12
C LYS A 110 -18.30 -14.17 -27.95
N GLN A 111 -17.88 -13.78 -26.76
CA GLN A 111 -18.63 -13.96 -25.53
C GLN A 111 -19.81 -12.99 -25.51
N LYS A 112 -20.95 -13.43 -24.96
CA LYS A 112 -22.18 -12.61 -24.97
C LYS A 112 -22.24 -11.77 -23.68
N LYS A 113 -22.44 -10.45 -23.83
CA LYS A 113 -22.65 -9.50 -22.72
C LYS A 113 -23.66 -10.03 -21.69
N GLY A 114 -23.35 -9.83 -20.41
CA GLY A 114 -24.16 -10.22 -19.25
C GLY A 114 -24.06 -11.71 -18.88
N LYS A 115 -23.29 -12.53 -19.61
CA LYS A 115 -23.07 -13.94 -19.25
C LYS A 115 -21.89 -14.09 -18.33
N ILE A 116 -22.00 -15.02 -17.38
CA ILE A 116 -20.87 -15.50 -16.59
C ILE A 116 -20.24 -16.67 -17.34
N LYS A 117 -18.93 -16.65 -17.45
CA LYS A 117 -18.11 -17.64 -18.14
C LYS A 117 -16.91 -17.99 -17.28
N SER A 118 -16.20 -19.06 -17.65
CA SER A 118 -14.92 -19.41 -17.02
C SER A 118 -13.91 -19.90 -18.05
N ILE A 119 -12.64 -19.71 -17.70
CA ILE A 119 -11.50 -20.38 -18.35
C ILE A 119 -10.63 -20.98 -17.25
N GLU A 120 -9.89 -22.02 -17.58
CA GLU A 120 -8.87 -22.61 -16.72
C GLU A 120 -7.51 -22.49 -17.38
N VAL A 121 -6.55 -21.88 -16.67
CA VAL A 121 -5.21 -21.57 -17.16
C VAL A 121 -4.21 -22.40 -16.37
N PHE A 122 -3.58 -23.37 -17.02
CA PHE A 122 -2.54 -24.24 -16.43
C PHE A 122 -1.17 -23.62 -16.59
N TYR A 123 -0.35 -23.74 -15.55
CA TYR A 123 0.99 -23.14 -15.55
C TYR A 123 1.97 -23.95 -14.73
N GLU A 124 3.26 -23.73 -15.00
CA GLU A 124 4.35 -24.31 -14.22
C GLU A 124 5.67 -23.56 -14.42
N GLY A 125 6.61 -23.81 -13.54
CA GLY A 125 7.99 -23.35 -13.65
C GLY A 125 8.65 -23.01 -12.32
N ASN A 126 9.84 -22.45 -12.40
CA ASN A 126 10.56 -21.92 -11.25
C ASN A 126 10.24 -20.42 -11.14
N PRO A 127 9.42 -19.97 -10.18
CA PRO A 127 9.08 -18.56 -10.06
C PRO A 127 10.30 -17.72 -9.75
N LYS A 128 10.21 -16.41 -10.01
CA LYS A 128 11.26 -15.47 -9.63
C LYS A 128 11.58 -15.62 -8.14
N VAL A 129 12.87 -15.80 -7.84
CA VAL A 129 13.37 -15.82 -6.45
C VAL A 129 13.65 -14.39 -6.01
N ALA A 130 13.09 -13.98 -4.87
CA ALA A 130 13.39 -12.68 -4.29
C ALA A 130 14.85 -12.63 -3.80
N VAL A 131 15.53 -11.53 -4.10
CA VAL A 131 16.92 -11.27 -3.69
C VAL A 131 16.97 -10.40 -2.43
N ARG A 132 16.06 -9.45 -2.34
CA ARG A 132 15.89 -8.55 -1.20
C ARG A 132 14.41 -8.44 -0.81
N PRO A 133 13.79 -9.57 -0.36
CA PRO A 133 12.37 -9.56 0.00
C PRO A 133 12.09 -8.60 1.19
N PRO A 134 10.94 -7.93 1.22
CA PRO A 134 9.87 -7.98 0.22
C PRO A 134 10.09 -7.04 -0.99
N TRP A 135 11.08 -6.14 -0.97
CA TRP A 135 11.19 -4.96 -1.85
C TRP A 135 11.37 -5.24 -3.35
N ASP A 136 12.00 -6.35 -3.70
CA ASP A 136 12.23 -6.71 -5.12
C ASP A 136 11.22 -7.74 -5.65
N GLY A 137 10.38 -8.27 -4.79
CA GLY A 137 9.34 -9.24 -5.10
C GLY A 137 9.84 -10.59 -5.61
N GLY A 138 9.04 -11.62 -5.41
CA GLY A 138 9.33 -13.00 -5.79
C GLY A 138 8.96 -13.98 -4.68
N LEU A 139 9.33 -15.27 -4.85
CA LEU A 139 9.26 -16.26 -3.79
C LEU A 139 10.57 -16.28 -3.00
N THR A 140 10.45 -16.23 -1.69
CA THR A 140 11.58 -16.44 -0.76
C THR A 140 11.61 -17.92 -0.38
N TRP A 141 12.71 -18.57 -0.71
CA TRP A 141 12.96 -19.98 -0.39
C TRP A 141 14.03 -20.07 0.70
N SER A 142 13.61 -20.17 1.93
CA SER A 142 14.47 -20.20 3.11
C SER A 142 14.30 -21.52 3.87
N LYS A 143 15.00 -21.65 4.99
CA LYS A 143 14.84 -22.74 5.96
C LYS A 143 14.78 -22.16 7.37
N ASP A 144 14.02 -22.83 8.24
CA ASP A 144 13.98 -22.57 9.68
C ASP A 144 15.27 -23.06 10.37
N ALA A 145 15.38 -22.86 11.67
CA ALA A 145 16.53 -23.30 12.46
C ALA A 145 16.70 -24.84 12.51
N ASN A 146 15.63 -25.58 12.24
CA ASN A 146 15.62 -27.03 12.20
C ASN A 146 15.90 -27.61 10.79
N GLY A 147 16.07 -26.75 9.79
CA GLY A 147 16.32 -27.13 8.42
C GLY A 147 15.06 -27.40 7.59
N ASN A 148 13.85 -27.20 8.12
CA ASN A 148 12.61 -27.30 7.37
C ASN A 148 12.48 -26.12 6.39
N HIS A 149 11.76 -26.34 5.28
CA HIS A 149 11.48 -25.25 4.35
C HIS A 149 10.63 -24.15 4.98
N PHE A 150 10.99 -22.90 4.68
CA PHE A 150 10.34 -21.68 5.13
C PHE A 150 10.19 -20.74 3.93
N ILE A 151 8.97 -20.74 3.33
CA ILE A 151 8.72 -20.18 2.00
C ILE A 151 7.57 -19.18 2.11
N ALA A 152 7.69 -18.05 1.42
CA ALA A 152 6.60 -17.07 1.28
C ALA A 152 6.80 -16.26 0.00
N ASN A 153 5.70 -15.73 -0.57
CA ASN A 153 5.74 -14.79 -1.68
C ASN A 153 5.70 -13.34 -1.19
N SER A 154 6.22 -12.44 -2.01
CA SER A 154 6.04 -10.99 -1.89
C SER A 154 5.96 -10.39 -3.28
N ASN A 155 4.94 -9.58 -3.59
CA ASN A 155 4.70 -9.17 -4.97
C ASN A 155 4.11 -7.77 -5.14
N GLN A 156 4.11 -6.93 -4.10
CA GLN A 156 3.75 -5.52 -4.25
C GLN A 156 4.63 -4.85 -5.32
N GLY A 157 4.03 -4.08 -6.20
CA GLY A 157 4.71 -3.36 -7.28
C GLY A 157 5.14 -4.24 -8.47
N ILE A 158 5.76 -5.42 -8.24
CA ILE A 158 6.15 -6.32 -9.31
C ILE A 158 4.94 -7.10 -9.88
N GLY A 159 3.89 -7.33 -9.06
CA GLY A 159 2.63 -7.96 -9.40
C GLY A 159 2.57 -9.46 -9.15
N ALA A 160 1.37 -9.95 -8.95
CA ALA A 160 1.09 -11.34 -8.63
C ALA A 160 1.39 -12.31 -9.78
N SER A 161 1.44 -11.82 -11.02
CA SER A 161 1.80 -12.62 -12.19
C SER A 161 3.23 -13.20 -12.15
N ILE A 162 4.03 -12.84 -11.15
CA ILE A 162 5.34 -13.50 -10.92
C ILE A 162 5.22 -14.94 -10.42
N TRP A 163 4.04 -15.37 -9.93
CA TRP A 163 3.89 -16.72 -9.39
C TRP A 163 2.61 -17.45 -9.80
N TRP A 164 1.58 -16.77 -10.36
CA TRP A 164 0.39 -17.41 -10.91
C TRP A 164 -0.25 -16.59 -12.04
N PRO A 165 -1.00 -17.23 -12.99
CA PRO A 165 -1.61 -16.53 -14.12
C PRO A 165 -2.93 -15.86 -13.74
N LEU A 166 -3.08 -14.55 -14.04
CA LEU A 166 -4.25 -13.77 -13.63
C LEU A 166 -4.45 -12.52 -14.51
N LYS A 167 -5.49 -11.74 -14.20
CA LYS A 167 -5.66 -10.36 -14.66
C LYS A 167 -4.82 -9.45 -13.73
N ASP A 168 -3.55 -9.23 -14.07
CA ASP A 168 -2.62 -8.49 -13.19
C ASP A 168 -2.76 -6.98 -13.34
N HIS A 169 -3.85 -6.43 -12.82
CA HIS A 169 -4.12 -5.00 -12.76
C HIS A 169 -5.02 -4.68 -11.56
N MET A 170 -4.80 -3.53 -10.92
CA MET A 170 -5.45 -3.16 -9.66
C MET A 170 -6.89 -2.64 -9.79
N TYR A 171 -7.35 -2.31 -11.01
CA TYR A 171 -8.68 -1.71 -11.20
C TYR A 171 -9.84 -2.69 -10.96
N ASP A 172 -9.57 -3.99 -10.96
CA ASP A 172 -10.58 -5.05 -10.94
C ASP A 172 -10.13 -6.12 -9.93
N GLU A 173 -10.77 -6.14 -8.79
CA GLU A 173 -10.55 -7.13 -7.73
C GLU A 173 -11.51 -8.30 -7.89
N VAL A 174 -11.05 -9.48 -7.53
CA VAL A 174 -11.92 -10.66 -7.51
C VAL A 174 -12.88 -10.60 -6.33
N ASP A 175 -14.18 -10.88 -6.56
CA ASP A 175 -15.20 -10.83 -5.49
C ASP A 175 -14.95 -11.84 -4.36
N SER A 176 -14.38 -13.01 -4.70
CA SER A 176 -14.00 -14.07 -3.76
C SER A 176 -13.06 -15.06 -4.41
N MET A 177 -12.32 -15.86 -3.62
CA MET A 177 -11.45 -16.88 -4.20
C MET A 177 -11.25 -18.11 -3.30
N LEU A 178 -10.94 -19.23 -3.95
CA LEU A 178 -10.43 -20.44 -3.31
C LEU A 178 -8.95 -20.60 -3.64
N ILE A 179 -8.14 -20.77 -2.61
CA ILE A 179 -6.72 -21.10 -2.74
C ILE A 179 -6.54 -22.54 -2.28
N SER A 180 -6.08 -23.40 -3.18
CA SER A 180 -5.77 -24.81 -2.91
C SER A 180 -4.27 -25.00 -3.02
N ALA A 181 -3.56 -25.08 -1.89
CA ALA A 181 -2.12 -25.21 -1.87
C ALA A 181 -1.71 -26.64 -1.45
N ASN A 182 -1.08 -27.36 -2.37
CA ASN A 182 -0.50 -28.69 -2.10
C ASN A 182 0.98 -28.55 -1.74
N VAL A 183 1.33 -29.03 -0.54
CA VAL A 183 2.67 -28.92 0.04
C VAL A 183 3.15 -30.26 0.60
N PRO A 184 4.46 -30.49 0.80
CA PRO A 184 4.99 -31.69 1.47
C PRO A 184 4.30 -31.95 2.81
N LYS A 185 4.09 -33.23 3.17
CA LYS A 185 3.28 -33.66 4.33
C LYS A 185 3.73 -33.09 5.66
N ASN A 186 5.01 -32.83 5.83
CA ASN A 186 5.61 -32.25 7.04
C ASN A 186 5.46 -30.73 7.16
N LEU A 187 4.91 -30.06 6.15
CA LEU A 187 4.73 -28.62 6.13
C LEU A 187 3.24 -28.26 6.18
N MET A 188 2.98 -27.01 6.52
CA MET A 188 1.67 -26.37 6.51
C MET A 188 1.71 -25.21 5.51
N ASP A 189 0.65 -25.06 4.72
CA ASP A 189 0.37 -23.82 4.00
C ASP A 189 -0.58 -22.95 4.81
N VAL A 190 -0.30 -21.65 4.83
CA VAL A 190 -1.19 -20.61 5.39
C VAL A 190 -1.38 -19.52 4.34
N SER A 191 -2.64 -19.30 3.94
CA SER A 191 -3.06 -18.34 2.93
C SER A 191 -4.12 -17.37 3.46
N ASN A 192 -4.64 -16.53 2.58
CA ASN A 192 -5.70 -15.56 2.89
C ASN A 192 -7.03 -16.24 3.24
N GLY A 193 -7.94 -15.52 3.90
CA GLY A 193 -9.26 -16.02 4.25
C GLY A 193 -9.26 -17.11 5.33
N ARG A 194 -10.25 -18.00 5.30
CA ARG A 194 -10.41 -19.07 6.29
C ARG A 194 -10.10 -20.45 5.74
N LEU A 195 -9.38 -21.26 6.51
CA LEU A 195 -9.16 -22.67 6.19
C LEU A 195 -10.50 -23.42 6.22
N ARG A 196 -10.85 -24.06 5.12
CA ARG A 196 -12.10 -24.84 4.98
C ARG A 196 -11.88 -26.33 5.20
N LYS A 197 -10.77 -26.87 4.68
CA LYS A 197 -10.42 -28.28 4.85
C LYS A 197 -8.94 -28.51 4.55
N VAL A 198 -8.45 -29.65 5.03
CA VAL A 198 -7.15 -30.21 4.65
C VAL A 198 -7.38 -31.62 4.10
N VAL A 199 -6.79 -31.94 2.98
CA VAL A 199 -6.81 -33.29 2.40
C VAL A 199 -5.40 -33.84 2.44
N GLU A 200 -5.22 -34.99 3.09
CA GLU A 200 -3.94 -35.66 3.21
C GLU A 200 -3.76 -36.74 2.12
N PHE A 201 -2.58 -36.78 1.55
CA PHE A 201 -2.09 -37.81 0.65
C PHE A 201 -0.88 -38.52 1.27
N GLU A 202 -0.31 -39.49 0.60
CA GLU A 202 0.83 -40.25 1.11
C GLU A 202 2.02 -39.33 1.47
N ASP A 203 2.43 -38.45 0.58
CA ASP A 203 3.61 -37.59 0.71
C ASP A 203 3.29 -36.08 0.80
N SER A 204 2.03 -35.68 0.72
CA SER A 204 1.63 -34.28 0.66
C SER A 204 0.31 -34.01 1.38
N LYS A 205 0.00 -32.73 1.56
CA LYS A 205 -1.28 -32.23 2.03
C LYS A 205 -1.76 -31.09 1.16
N THR A 206 -3.05 -31.00 0.88
CA THR A 206 -3.66 -29.84 0.23
C THR A 206 -4.49 -29.08 1.25
N TYR A 207 -4.17 -27.81 1.43
CA TYR A 207 -4.89 -26.86 2.25
C TYR A 207 -5.84 -26.05 1.36
N TYR A 208 -7.11 -25.92 1.77
CA TYR A 208 -8.14 -25.21 1.05
C TYR A 208 -8.57 -23.98 1.84
N TRP A 209 -8.11 -22.81 1.41
CA TRP A 209 -8.42 -21.52 2.01
C TRP A 209 -9.46 -20.79 1.17
N PHE A 210 -10.47 -20.21 1.79
CA PHE A 210 -11.52 -19.47 1.10
C PHE A 210 -11.55 -18.02 1.58
N VAL A 211 -11.39 -17.10 0.63
CA VAL A 211 -11.52 -15.66 0.81
C VAL A 211 -12.92 -15.27 0.44
N SER A 212 -13.67 -14.72 1.39
CA SER A 212 -15.10 -14.38 1.25
C SER A 212 -15.31 -12.97 0.71
N ASN A 213 -14.34 -12.09 0.92
CA ASN A 213 -14.39 -10.68 0.57
C ASN A 213 -13.58 -10.39 -0.71
N PRO A 214 -13.84 -9.27 -1.41
CA PRO A 214 -12.97 -8.83 -2.49
C PRO A 214 -11.51 -8.77 -2.06
N ILE A 215 -10.61 -9.17 -2.96
CA ILE A 215 -9.17 -9.18 -2.68
C ILE A 215 -8.39 -8.71 -3.90
N ASN A 216 -7.46 -7.80 -3.67
CA ASN A 216 -6.54 -7.35 -4.70
C ASN A 216 -5.52 -8.45 -5.05
N ASN A 217 -4.97 -8.39 -6.25
CA ASN A 217 -4.11 -9.43 -6.79
C ASN A 217 -2.84 -9.66 -5.96
N TYR A 218 -2.16 -8.58 -5.57
CA TYR A 218 -0.88 -8.69 -4.87
C TYR A 218 -1.04 -9.08 -3.40
N GLY A 219 -2.24 -8.91 -2.84
CA GLY A 219 -2.59 -9.33 -1.49
C GLY A 219 -2.74 -10.86 -1.34
N VAL A 220 -2.76 -11.63 -2.45
CA VAL A 220 -2.87 -13.10 -2.40
C VAL A 220 -1.53 -13.72 -2.03
N ASN A 221 -1.51 -14.56 -1.00
CA ASN A 221 -0.29 -15.20 -0.52
C ASN A 221 -0.37 -16.71 -0.33
N ILE A 222 0.80 -17.34 -0.33
CA ILE A 222 1.08 -18.66 0.24
C ILE A 222 2.25 -18.54 1.20
N ASN A 223 2.14 -19.16 2.38
CA ASN A 223 3.21 -19.22 3.36
C ASN A 223 3.38 -20.67 3.80
N VAL A 224 4.54 -21.25 3.52
CA VAL A 224 4.76 -22.69 3.71
C VAL A 224 5.92 -22.92 4.67
N ALA A 225 5.61 -23.49 5.84
CA ALA A 225 6.60 -23.83 6.86
C ALA A 225 6.10 -24.93 7.82
N ASP A 226 6.93 -25.33 8.77
CA ASP A 226 6.55 -26.15 9.90
C ASP A 226 5.99 -25.28 11.04
N TYR A 227 4.79 -24.71 10.80
CA TYR A 227 4.16 -23.77 11.73
C TYR A 227 3.57 -24.44 12.98
N ALA A 228 3.64 -23.69 14.10
CA ALA A 228 2.73 -23.80 15.22
C ALA A 228 1.65 -22.72 15.11
N MET A 229 0.47 -22.97 15.69
CA MET A 229 -0.67 -22.06 15.64
C MET A 229 -1.20 -21.81 17.05
N PHE A 230 -1.61 -20.58 17.32
CA PHE A 230 -2.46 -20.19 18.45
C PHE A 230 -3.44 -19.10 18.02
N SER A 231 -4.49 -18.89 18.80
CA SER A 231 -5.52 -17.90 18.47
C SER A 231 -6.14 -17.31 19.72
N GLU A 232 -6.79 -16.16 19.54
CA GLU A 232 -7.65 -15.52 20.52
C GLU A 232 -8.84 -14.87 19.81
N VAL A 233 -9.87 -14.47 20.56
CA VAL A 233 -11.03 -13.77 20.02
C VAL A 233 -10.97 -12.31 20.48
N TYR A 234 -11.08 -11.40 19.54
CA TYR A 234 -11.24 -9.98 19.78
C TYR A 234 -12.72 -9.61 19.63
N ASN A 235 -13.30 -8.97 20.64
CA ASN A 235 -14.67 -8.47 20.58
C ASN A 235 -14.65 -7.04 20.04
N GLY A 236 -14.80 -6.92 18.72
CA GLY A 236 -14.73 -5.65 18.00
C GLY A 236 -16.10 -5.05 17.65
N GLU A 237 -16.11 -4.03 16.79
CA GLU A 237 -17.33 -3.26 16.47
C GLU A 237 -18.41 -4.10 15.74
N LYS A 238 -18.05 -5.13 14.98
CA LYS A 238 -19.00 -6.05 14.31
C LYS A 238 -19.17 -7.39 15.05
N GLY A 239 -18.70 -7.49 16.29
CA GLY A 239 -18.76 -8.70 17.10
C GLY A 239 -17.43 -9.44 17.19
N ASP A 240 -17.49 -10.75 17.38
CA ASP A 240 -16.30 -11.57 17.59
C ASP A 240 -15.47 -11.72 16.32
N LEU A 241 -14.18 -11.39 16.41
CA LEU A 241 -13.18 -11.54 15.36
C LEU A 241 -12.11 -12.53 15.82
N ASP A 242 -11.90 -13.59 15.04
CA ASP A 242 -10.79 -14.52 15.29
C ASP A 242 -9.46 -13.86 14.90
N LEU A 243 -8.56 -13.73 15.87
CA LEU A 243 -7.16 -13.39 15.68
C LEU A 243 -6.34 -14.67 15.72
N VAL A 244 -5.69 -15.04 14.61
CA VAL A 244 -5.00 -16.30 14.45
C VAL A 244 -3.53 -16.06 14.10
N TYR A 245 -2.65 -16.77 14.77
CA TYR A 245 -1.22 -16.57 14.68
C TYR A 245 -0.53 -17.85 14.22
N TYR A 246 0.23 -17.76 13.13
CA TYR A 246 1.04 -18.86 12.62
C TYR A 246 2.51 -18.47 12.71
N VAL A 247 3.27 -19.21 13.49
CA VAL A 247 4.68 -18.90 13.78
C VAL A 247 5.54 -20.15 13.70
N LEU A 248 6.83 -20.01 13.48
CA LEU A 248 7.74 -21.13 13.60
C LEU A 248 7.69 -21.73 15.01
N LYS A 249 7.77 -23.03 15.13
CA LYS A 249 7.61 -23.75 16.43
C LYS A 249 8.55 -23.23 17.50
N GLU A 250 9.79 -22.92 17.12
CA GLU A 250 10.80 -22.38 18.05
C GLU A 250 10.47 -20.97 18.57
N ASN A 251 9.60 -20.23 17.89
CA ASN A 251 9.22 -18.87 18.26
C ASN A 251 7.88 -18.79 19.01
N LEU A 252 7.18 -19.91 19.22
CA LEU A 252 5.80 -19.93 19.75
C LEU A 252 5.62 -19.14 21.06
N GLU A 253 6.45 -19.37 22.07
CA GLU A 253 6.29 -18.70 23.36
C GLU A 253 6.68 -17.21 23.31
N ARG A 254 7.63 -16.87 22.47
CA ARG A 254 8.00 -15.48 22.19
C ARG A 254 6.87 -14.74 21.49
N ALA A 255 6.26 -15.37 20.49
CA ALA A 255 5.12 -14.85 19.75
C ALA A 255 3.90 -14.59 20.65
N LYS A 256 3.52 -15.55 21.49
CA LYS A 256 2.40 -15.39 22.46
C LYS A 256 2.58 -14.17 23.37
N THR A 257 3.81 -13.85 23.71
CA THR A 257 4.10 -12.65 24.52
C THR A 257 4.05 -11.38 23.69
N HIS A 258 4.68 -11.42 22.52
CA HIS A 258 4.87 -10.24 21.67
C HIS A 258 3.57 -9.79 20.99
N PHE A 259 2.76 -10.73 20.51
CA PHE A 259 1.52 -10.46 19.78
C PHE A 259 0.35 -9.99 20.66
N LYS A 260 0.52 -9.86 21.97
CA LYS A 260 -0.45 -9.18 22.85
C LYS A 260 -0.74 -7.73 22.45
N GLN A 261 0.06 -7.17 21.56
CA GLN A 261 -0.22 -5.84 20.98
C GLN A 261 -1.24 -5.88 19.83
N VAL A 262 -1.51 -7.05 19.23
CA VAL A 262 -2.47 -7.17 18.11
C VAL A 262 -3.89 -6.77 18.50
N PRO A 263 -4.48 -7.27 19.60
CA PRO A 263 -5.80 -6.78 20.05
C PRO A 263 -5.82 -5.27 20.32
N LYS A 264 -4.72 -4.71 20.86
CA LYS A 264 -4.60 -3.26 21.08
C LYS A 264 -4.55 -2.47 19.78
N MET A 265 -3.89 -3.01 18.77
CA MET A 265 -3.86 -2.41 17.43
C MET A 265 -5.29 -2.40 16.84
N MET A 266 -6.03 -3.51 16.93
CA MET A 266 -7.42 -3.59 16.48
C MET A 266 -8.30 -2.54 17.17
N GLU A 267 -8.20 -2.40 18.50
CA GLU A 267 -8.95 -1.42 19.28
C GLU A 267 -8.69 0.01 18.79
N ALA A 268 -7.42 0.39 18.61
CA ALA A 268 -7.05 1.71 18.13
C ALA A 268 -7.53 1.96 16.69
N PHE A 269 -7.41 0.97 15.81
CA PHE A 269 -7.77 1.13 14.40
C PHE A 269 -9.27 1.11 14.17
N GLU A 270 -10.03 0.28 14.88
CA GLU A 270 -11.49 0.36 14.85
C GLU A 270 -11.99 1.70 15.38
N TYR A 271 -11.37 2.26 16.42
CA TYR A 271 -11.71 3.60 16.89
C TYR A 271 -11.52 4.65 15.79
N TRP A 272 -10.37 4.67 15.11
CA TRP A 272 -10.03 5.69 14.12
C TRP A 272 -10.68 5.47 12.76
N PHE A 273 -10.75 4.22 12.28
CA PHE A 273 -11.11 3.89 10.90
C PHE A 273 -12.47 3.21 10.75
N GLY A 274 -13.07 2.75 11.85
CA GLY A 274 -14.25 1.92 11.83
C GLY A 274 -13.92 0.43 11.84
N PRO A 275 -14.96 -0.44 11.80
CA PRO A 275 -14.79 -1.86 12.01
C PRO A 275 -13.79 -2.48 11.04
N TYR A 276 -13.05 -3.49 11.50
CA TYR A 276 -12.17 -4.28 10.65
C TYR A 276 -12.90 -4.74 9.38
N PRO A 277 -12.30 -4.58 8.18
CA PRO A 277 -13.07 -4.77 6.93
C PRO A 277 -13.38 -6.23 6.59
N PHE A 278 -12.67 -7.21 7.15
CA PHE A 278 -12.69 -8.62 6.71
C PHE A 278 -13.05 -9.60 7.83
N TYR A 279 -14.09 -9.33 8.61
CA TYR A 279 -14.54 -10.19 9.73
C TYR A 279 -14.81 -11.63 9.29
N GLU A 280 -15.35 -11.82 8.08
CA GLU A 280 -15.65 -13.14 7.51
C GLU A 280 -14.39 -13.97 7.27
N ASP A 281 -13.26 -13.31 7.04
CA ASP A 281 -11.98 -13.94 6.66
C ASP A 281 -11.00 -14.08 7.83
N SER A 282 -11.37 -13.62 9.05
CA SER A 282 -10.49 -13.54 10.23
C SER A 282 -9.31 -12.57 10.03
N PHE A 283 -8.52 -12.36 11.07
CA PHE A 283 -7.24 -11.66 10.97
C PHE A 283 -6.11 -12.59 11.35
N LYS A 284 -5.12 -12.73 10.48
CA LYS A 284 -3.95 -13.59 10.71
C LYS A 284 -2.65 -12.80 10.72
N VAL A 285 -1.74 -13.19 11.60
CA VAL A 285 -0.32 -12.80 11.55
C VAL A 285 0.49 -14.05 11.27
N VAL A 286 1.22 -14.06 10.16
CA VAL A 286 1.96 -15.23 9.70
C VAL A 286 3.45 -14.91 9.66
N GLU A 287 4.25 -15.64 10.44
CA GLU A 287 5.70 -15.47 10.42
C GLU A 287 6.29 -15.91 9.07
N VAL A 288 7.17 -15.07 8.50
CA VAL A 288 7.77 -15.27 7.17
C VAL A 288 9.28 -14.96 7.17
N PRO A 289 10.05 -15.44 6.17
CA PRO A 289 11.49 -15.22 6.11
C PRO A 289 11.92 -13.84 5.57
N TYR A 290 11.04 -12.84 5.65
CA TYR A 290 11.32 -11.44 5.31
C TYR A 290 10.61 -10.50 6.29
N LEU A 291 10.75 -9.18 6.13
CA LEU A 291 10.35 -8.20 7.14
C LEU A 291 8.83 -8.18 7.42
N GLY A 292 8.01 -8.06 6.40
CA GLY A 292 6.54 -7.99 6.47
C GLY A 292 5.93 -7.60 5.14
N MET A 293 4.63 -7.81 5.01
CA MET A 293 3.79 -7.44 3.87
C MET A 293 2.32 -7.45 4.28
N GLU A 294 1.54 -6.59 3.63
CA GLU A 294 0.12 -6.33 3.88
C GLU A 294 -0.84 -7.33 3.22
N HIS A 295 -0.51 -8.62 3.16
CA HIS A 295 -1.40 -9.62 2.56
C HIS A 295 -2.76 -9.68 3.28
N GLN A 296 -3.85 -9.43 2.56
CA GLN A 296 -5.21 -9.32 3.10
C GLN A 296 -5.59 -10.47 4.03
N SER A 297 -6.10 -10.17 5.22
CA SER A 297 -6.49 -11.11 6.28
C SER A 297 -5.39 -12.12 6.69
N SER A 298 -4.16 -11.92 6.24
CA SER A 298 -3.02 -12.82 6.40
C SER A 298 -1.70 -12.03 6.36
N ILE A 299 -1.62 -10.93 7.15
CA ILE A 299 -0.42 -10.10 7.17
C ILE A 299 0.80 -10.93 7.52
N THR A 300 1.90 -10.68 6.82
CA THR A 300 3.13 -11.43 7.02
C THR A 300 4.11 -10.67 7.89
N TYR A 301 4.83 -11.40 8.75
CA TYR A 301 5.60 -10.85 9.85
C TYR A 301 7.01 -11.44 9.94
N GLY A 302 8.02 -10.60 9.99
CA GLY A 302 9.43 -11.00 10.18
C GLY A 302 10.28 -9.97 10.92
N ASN A 303 9.67 -9.10 11.75
CA ASN A 303 10.35 -8.08 12.56
C ASN A 303 11.12 -8.66 13.77
N LYS A 304 11.34 -9.98 13.77
CA LYS A 304 12.12 -10.69 14.81
C LYS A 304 11.61 -10.44 16.23
N TYR A 305 10.32 -10.18 16.39
CA TYR A 305 9.69 -9.87 17.67
C TYR A 305 10.36 -8.69 18.40
N MET A 306 10.72 -7.64 17.63
CA MET A 306 11.29 -6.40 18.14
C MET A 306 10.25 -5.28 18.10
N ARG A 307 10.39 -4.30 18.98
CA ARG A 307 9.68 -3.02 18.85
C ARG A 307 10.42 -2.11 17.88
N GLY A 308 9.69 -1.16 17.27
CA GLY A 308 10.23 -0.34 16.18
C GLY A 308 10.47 -1.16 14.91
N TYR A 309 11.17 -0.59 13.98
CA TYR A 309 11.58 -1.20 12.71
C TYR A 309 12.90 -1.95 12.90
N LEU A 310 12.84 -3.28 13.06
CA LEU A 310 14.01 -4.11 13.42
C LEU A 310 14.79 -3.56 14.62
N GLY A 311 14.09 -3.05 15.63
CA GLY A 311 14.69 -2.45 16.82
C GLY A 311 15.06 -0.97 16.69
N GLY A 312 14.88 -0.36 15.53
CA GLY A 312 15.13 1.06 15.26
C GLY A 312 13.88 1.93 15.36
N ASP A 313 14.07 3.20 15.69
CA ASP A 313 13.02 4.22 15.66
C ASP A 313 13.12 5.08 14.40
N LEU A 314 12.16 4.96 13.50
CA LEU A 314 12.12 5.71 12.24
C LEU A 314 11.91 7.21 12.47
N SER A 315 11.22 7.61 13.54
CA SER A 315 11.01 9.02 13.86
C SER A 315 12.22 9.71 14.52
N GLY A 316 13.07 8.96 15.21
CA GLY A 316 14.20 9.47 15.99
C GLY A 316 13.81 10.19 17.28
N THR A 317 12.54 10.07 17.69
CA THR A 317 12.01 10.68 18.92
C THR A 317 11.98 9.72 20.11
N GLY A 318 12.24 8.44 19.89
CA GLY A 318 12.08 7.35 20.85
C GLY A 318 10.67 6.77 20.86
N HIS A 319 9.69 7.44 20.26
CA HIS A 319 8.30 7.01 20.28
C HIS A 319 8.04 5.79 19.39
N GLY A 320 8.78 5.62 18.29
CA GLY A 320 8.69 4.45 17.43
C GLY A 320 9.06 3.13 18.13
N LEU A 321 9.72 3.16 19.28
CA LEU A 321 10.01 1.97 20.11
C LEU A 321 8.86 1.57 21.05
N LYS A 322 7.73 2.30 21.04
CA LYS A 322 6.55 1.97 21.86
C LYS A 322 5.72 0.82 21.27
N PHE A 323 5.86 0.53 19.98
CA PHE A 323 5.12 -0.49 19.25
C PHE A 323 6.04 -1.30 18.31
N ASP A 324 5.55 -2.46 17.82
CA ASP A 324 6.17 -3.19 16.71
C ASP A 324 5.70 -2.56 15.40
N TYR A 325 6.65 -2.01 14.65
CA TYR A 325 6.37 -1.31 13.41
C TYR A 325 5.60 -2.17 12.40
N ILE A 326 6.03 -3.42 12.21
CA ILE A 326 5.42 -4.30 11.20
C ILE A 326 3.98 -4.67 11.57
N ILE A 327 3.70 -4.96 12.83
CA ILE A 327 2.32 -5.28 13.23
C ILE A 327 1.41 -4.09 12.98
N ILE A 328 1.82 -2.89 13.36
CA ILE A 328 0.98 -1.69 13.24
C ILE A 328 0.85 -1.25 11.79
N HIS A 329 1.95 -1.20 11.04
CA HIS A 329 1.98 -0.78 9.65
C HIS A 329 1.19 -1.75 8.75
N GLU A 330 1.54 -3.03 8.74
CA GLU A 330 0.91 -4.01 7.85
C GLU A 330 -0.58 -4.21 8.17
N ALA A 331 -0.98 -4.08 9.44
CA ALA A 331 -2.39 -4.12 9.81
C ALA A 331 -3.16 -2.87 9.39
N GLY A 332 -2.54 -1.70 9.34
CA GLY A 332 -3.15 -0.47 8.84
C GLY A 332 -3.58 -0.59 7.38
N HIS A 333 -2.84 -1.37 6.61
CA HIS A 333 -3.16 -1.68 5.23
C HIS A 333 -4.45 -2.50 5.04
N GLU A 334 -4.98 -3.15 6.06
CA GLU A 334 -6.28 -3.82 5.94
C GLU A 334 -7.39 -2.80 5.61
N TRP A 335 -7.31 -1.58 6.14
CA TRP A 335 -8.22 -0.48 5.80
C TRP A 335 -7.78 0.29 4.55
N PHE A 336 -6.47 0.57 4.39
CA PHE A 336 -5.90 1.39 3.30
C PHE A 336 -4.87 0.60 2.48
N ALA A 337 -5.32 -0.24 1.62
CA ALA A 337 -4.74 -1.06 0.59
C ALA A 337 -5.63 -2.23 0.23
N ASN A 338 -6.18 -2.93 1.26
CA ASN A 338 -6.97 -4.13 1.06
C ASN A 338 -8.47 -3.82 0.95
N SER A 339 -9.01 -2.89 1.77
CA SER A 339 -10.40 -2.45 1.66
C SER A 339 -10.59 -1.25 0.73
N ILE A 340 -9.66 -0.27 0.81
CA ILE A 340 -9.62 0.88 -0.10
C ILE A 340 -8.36 0.74 -0.94
N THR A 341 -8.51 0.25 -2.16
CA THR A 341 -7.40 -0.09 -3.05
C THR A 341 -7.21 0.97 -4.14
N TYR A 342 -5.99 1.39 -4.44
CA TYR A 342 -5.75 2.25 -5.60
C TYR A 342 -6.03 1.52 -6.93
N LYS A 343 -6.55 2.24 -7.94
CA LYS A 343 -6.74 1.70 -9.30
C LYS A 343 -5.45 1.61 -10.10
N ASP A 344 -4.50 2.48 -9.82
CA ASP A 344 -3.21 2.57 -10.52
C ASP A 344 -2.10 2.77 -9.49
N PRO A 345 -0.94 2.10 -9.60
CA PRO A 345 0.20 2.30 -8.70
C PRO A 345 0.70 3.74 -8.60
N ALA A 346 0.35 4.62 -9.56
CA ALA A 346 0.60 6.06 -9.44
C ALA A 346 0.01 6.65 -8.15
N ASP A 347 -1.12 6.11 -7.70
CA ASP A 347 -1.87 6.53 -6.52
C ASP A 347 -1.46 5.77 -5.23
N MET A 348 -0.31 5.11 -5.20
CA MET A 348 0.12 4.26 -4.07
C MET A 348 0.20 5.01 -2.72
N TRP A 349 0.25 6.35 -2.72
CA TRP A 349 0.20 7.13 -1.49
C TRP A 349 -1.08 6.90 -0.67
N ILE A 350 -2.19 6.48 -1.32
CA ILE A 350 -3.43 6.11 -0.65
C ILE A 350 -3.19 4.91 0.27
N HIS A 351 -2.40 3.94 -0.15
CA HIS A 351 -2.01 2.82 0.69
C HIS A 351 -0.98 3.28 1.74
N GLU A 352 0.16 3.75 1.28
CA GLU A 352 1.34 3.96 2.12
C GLU A 352 1.24 5.20 3.02
N GLY A 353 0.62 6.27 2.51
CA GLY A 353 0.46 7.52 3.26
C GLY A 353 -0.52 7.39 4.43
N PHE A 354 -1.70 6.80 4.18
CA PHE A 354 -2.69 6.55 5.24
C PHE A 354 -2.19 5.50 6.23
N THR A 355 -1.50 4.48 5.76
CA THR A 355 -0.95 3.44 6.64
C THR A 355 0.23 3.98 7.48
N ALA A 356 1.15 4.75 6.90
CA ALA A 356 2.17 5.44 7.69
C ALA A 356 1.53 6.41 8.72
N TYR A 357 0.39 7.00 8.39
CA TYR A 357 -0.36 7.83 9.34
C TYR A 357 -1.06 7.00 10.43
N SER A 358 -1.42 5.74 10.17
CA SER A 358 -1.99 4.85 11.18
C SER A 358 -1.05 4.59 12.37
N GLU A 359 0.27 4.63 12.12
CA GLU A 359 1.28 4.47 13.16
C GLU A 359 1.17 5.58 14.22
N ASN A 360 1.03 6.85 13.78
CA ASN A 360 0.86 7.94 14.73
C ASN A 360 -0.54 7.96 15.36
N LEU A 361 -1.58 7.50 14.68
CA LEU A 361 -2.93 7.36 15.26
C LEU A 361 -2.98 6.26 16.34
N PHE A 362 -2.22 5.18 16.19
CA PHE A 362 -2.00 4.21 17.27
C PHE A 362 -1.33 4.85 18.49
N LEU A 363 -0.31 5.69 18.26
CA LEU A 363 0.32 6.44 19.34
C LEU A 363 -0.61 7.48 19.97
N ASP A 364 -1.44 8.15 19.18
CA ASP A 364 -2.45 9.08 19.64
C ASP A 364 -3.41 8.40 20.63
N TYR A 365 -3.95 7.26 20.25
CA TYR A 365 -4.91 6.50 21.05
C TYR A 365 -4.38 6.08 22.41
N TYR A 366 -3.12 5.58 22.46
CA TYR A 366 -2.56 5.03 23.71
C TYR A 366 -1.66 5.98 24.48
N TYR A 367 -1.08 7.00 23.83
CA TYR A 367 -0.06 7.85 24.44
C TYR A 367 -0.33 9.35 24.29
N GLY A 368 -1.41 9.71 23.57
CA GLY A 368 -1.88 11.08 23.42
C GLY A 368 -1.28 11.83 22.23
N LYS A 369 -1.93 12.97 21.93
CA LYS A 369 -1.71 13.77 20.72
C LYS A 369 -0.27 14.27 20.57
N GLU A 370 0.38 14.71 21.66
CA GLU A 370 1.77 15.22 21.61
C GLU A 370 2.77 14.13 21.19
N VAL A 371 2.63 12.92 21.72
CA VAL A 371 3.48 11.78 21.35
C VAL A 371 3.28 11.39 19.89
N SER A 372 2.02 11.42 19.43
CA SER A 372 1.64 11.20 18.05
C SER A 372 2.25 12.25 17.11
N ALA A 373 2.10 13.54 17.44
CA ALA A 373 2.67 14.64 16.67
C ALA A 373 4.20 14.56 16.61
N ASP A 374 4.87 14.31 17.73
CA ASP A 374 6.34 14.14 17.76
C ASP A 374 6.79 13.03 16.81
N TYR A 375 6.07 11.89 16.78
CA TYR A 375 6.39 10.77 15.92
C TYR A 375 6.28 11.14 14.44
N VAL A 376 5.12 11.62 13.98
CA VAL A 376 4.90 11.94 12.56
C VAL A 376 5.81 13.06 12.07
N ILE A 377 6.05 14.10 12.89
CA ILE A 377 6.99 15.18 12.60
C ILE A 377 8.43 14.65 12.51
N GLY A 378 8.81 13.75 13.42
CA GLY A 378 10.11 13.12 13.41
C GLY A 378 10.41 12.34 12.12
N THR A 379 9.38 11.76 11.47
CA THR A 379 9.54 11.04 10.20
C THR A 379 9.88 11.96 9.01
N ARG A 380 9.66 13.29 9.11
CA ARG A 380 10.00 14.28 8.06
C ARG A 380 11.46 14.20 7.61
N ARG A 381 12.36 13.76 8.51
CA ARG A 381 13.79 13.56 8.19
C ARG A 381 14.04 12.55 7.05
N GLY A 382 13.09 11.66 6.78
CA GLY A 382 13.16 10.68 5.69
C GLY A 382 12.58 11.16 4.36
N ILE A 383 11.97 12.35 4.32
CA ILE A 383 11.35 12.91 3.10
C ILE A 383 12.43 13.56 2.24
N ARG A 384 12.46 13.21 0.96
CA ARG A 384 13.48 13.69 0.00
C ARG A 384 13.02 14.88 -0.84
N ASN A 385 11.72 14.96 -1.15
CA ASN A 385 11.12 16.01 -2.00
C ASN A 385 11.81 16.17 -3.37
N GLN A 386 12.19 15.05 -4.01
CA GLN A 386 12.90 15.07 -5.29
C GLN A 386 11.98 14.92 -6.50
N SER A 387 10.82 14.29 -6.31
CA SER A 387 9.80 14.07 -7.34
C SER A 387 8.42 14.03 -6.68
N PRO A 388 7.34 14.15 -7.49
CA PRO A 388 5.97 14.07 -6.99
C PRO A 388 5.68 12.80 -6.20
N VAL A 389 4.71 12.89 -5.30
CA VAL A 389 4.17 11.74 -4.54
C VAL A 389 3.35 10.85 -5.46
N ILE A 390 2.58 11.44 -6.38
CA ILE A 390 1.85 10.71 -7.41
C ILE A 390 2.80 10.32 -8.54
N GLY A 391 2.72 9.04 -8.94
CA GLY A 391 3.51 8.51 -10.05
C GLY A 391 2.90 8.77 -11.43
N PRO A 392 3.54 8.29 -12.49
CA PRO A 392 2.97 8.33 -13.84
C PRO A 392 1.92 7.23 -14.02
N TYR A 393 0.74 7.59 -14.48
CA TYR A 393 -0.36 6.66 -14.72
C TYR A 393 -0.15 5.77 -15.95
N GLY A 394 -0.75 4.59 -15.93
CA GLY A 394 -0.82 3.66 -17.05
C GLY A 394 0.49 2.95 -17.39
N VAL A 395 1.46 2.93 -16.49
CA VAL A 395 2.78 2.31 -16.70
C VAL A 395 3.25 1.47 -15.50
N ASN A 396 2.36 1.17 -14.57
CA ASN A 396 2.63 0.39 -13.36
C ASN A 396 3.82 0.92 -12.54
N LYS A 397 3.86 2.24 -12.33
CA LYS A 397 4.94 2.89 -11.61
C LYS A 397 4.40 3.80 -10.50
N ARG A 398 4.92 3.61 -9.30
CA ARG A 398 4.60 4.44 -8.13
C ARG A 398 5.38 5.76 -8.14
N GLY A 399 4.89 6.74 -7.38
CA GLY A 399 5.58 7.98 -7.09
C GLY A 399 6.67 7.85 -6.02
N SER A 400 7.03 8.95 -5.40
CA SER A 400 8.09 9.05 -4.40
C SER A 400 7.54 9.58 -3.06
N ASP A 401 8.30 9.39 -1.97
CA ASP A 401 7.98 9.92 -0.63
C ASP A 401 6.56 9.60 -0.09
N MET A 402 5.89 8.59 -0.66
CA MET A 402 4.49 8.28 -0.41
C MET A 402 4.18 7.95 1.06
N TYR A 403 5.14 7.39 1.80
CA TYR A 403 5.02 7.06 3.22
C TYR A 403 5.03 8.32 4.09
N ASN A 404 6.21 8.84 4.38
CA ASN A 404 6.40 9.92 5.36
C ASN A 404 5.79 11.25 4.90
N LYS A 405 5.89 11.59 3.59
CA LYS A 405 5.26 12.81 3.07
C LYS A 405 3.75 12.66 3.06
N GLY A 406 3.22 11.48 2.64
CA GLY A 406 1.79 11.17 2.71
C GLY A 406 1.24 11.31 4.12
N ALA A 407 1.89 10.71 5.13
CA ALA A 407 1.48 10.85 6.53
C ALA A 407 1.51 12.31 7.02
N ASN A 408 2.52 13.09 6.64
CA ASN A 408 2.63 14.50 7.03
C ASN A 408 1.63 15.41 6.29
N ILE A 409 1.20 15.04 5.08
CA ILE A 409 0.08 15.69 4.37
C ILE A 409 -1.22 15.49 5.17
N LEU A 410 -1.53 14.25 5.55
CA LEU A 410 -2.71 13.91 6.34
C LEU A 410 -2.69 14.58 7.71
N HIS A 411 -1.50 14.65 8.35
CA HIS A 411 -1.35 15.37 9.61
C HIS A 411 -1.60 16.88 9.47
N THR A 412 -1.18 17.48 8.35
CA THR A 412 -1.49 18.88 8.04
C THR A 412 -2.98 19.10 7.80
N ILE A 413 -3.65 18.20 7.07
CA ILE A 413 -5.11 18.27 6.84
C ILE A 413 -5.89 18.20 8.16
N ARG A 414 -5.43 17.37 9.11
CA ARG A 414 -6.03 17.31 10.46
C ARG A 414 -6.08 18.68 11.16
N GLN A 415 -5.13 19.58 10.86
CA GLN A 415 -5.10 20.94 11.44
C GLN A 415 -6.16 21.87 10.83
N PHE A 416 -6.81 21.47 9.74
CA PHE A 416 -7.95 22.22 9.19
C PHE A 416 -9.28 21.85 9.85
N CYS A 417 -9.32 20.71 10.55
CA CYS A 417 -10.50 20.27 11.28
C CYS A 417 -10.77 21.14 12.52
N GLU A 418 -12.04 21.31 12.85
CA GLU A 418 -12.46 22.02 14.08
C GLU A 418 -12.13 21.21 15.35
N SER A 419 -12.05 19.88 15.23
CA SER A 419 -11.78 18.97 16.33
C SER A 419 -11.17 17.64 15.84
N ASP A 420 -10.51 16.92 16.75
CA ASP A 420 -10.03 15.56 16.49
C ASP A 420 -11.19 14.58 16.22
N GLU A 421 -12.38 14.85 16.75
CA GLU A 421 -13.58 14.06 16.46
C GLU A 421 -14.02 14.23 15.00
N GLN A 422 -13.98 15.44 14.44
CA GLN A 422 -14.26 15.66 13.02
C GLN A 422 -13.26 14.88 12.16
N TRP A 423 -11.97 14.94 12.49
CA TRP A 423 -10.96 14.16 11.79
C TRP A 423 -11.24 12.65 11.84
N ARG A 424 -11.56 12.14 13.01
CA ARG A 424 -11.95 10.74 13.20
C ARG A 424 -13.17 10.37 12.35
N MET A 425 -14.18 11.23 12.29
CA MET A 425 -15.37 10.99 11.46
C MET A 425 -15.05 11.00 9.97
N ILE A 426 -14.12 11.84 9.51
CA ILE A 426 -13.63 11.82 8.12
C ILE A 426 -12.96 10.48 7.78
N LEU A 427 -12.05 9.99 8.63
CA LEU A 427 -11.36 8.72 8.42
C LEU A 427 -12.33 7.51 8.43
N ARG A 428 -13.28 7.50 9.36
CA ARG A 428 -14.33 6.47 9.41
C ARG A 428 -15.26 6.55 8.20
N GLY A 429 -15.56 7.77 7.76
CA GLY A 429 -16.39 8.01 6.59
C GLY A 429 -15.74 7.55 5.30
N LEU A 430 -14.43 7.77 5.12
CA LEU A 430 -13.66 7.21 4.00
C LEU A 430 -13.82 5.68 3.93
N ASN A 431 -13.63 5.00 5.05
CA ASN A 431 -13.75 3.54 5.12
C ASN A 431 -15.18 3.02 4.94
N LYS A 432 -16.18 3.85 5.18
CA LYS A 432 -17.59 3.52 4.89
C LYS A 432 -17.94 3.75 3.42
N GLU A 433 -17.51 4.89 2.85
CA GLU A 433 -17.84 5.31 1.48
C GLU A 433 -17.16 4.40 0.45
N PHE A 434 -15.89 4.11 0.67
CA PHE A 434 -15.07 3.34 -0.26
C PHE A 434 -14.82 1.88 0.20
N TYR A 435 -15.72 1.35 1.04
CA TYR A 435 -15.62 -0.01 1.56
C TYR A 435 -15.53 -1.04 0.43
N HIS A 436 -14.46 -1.83 0.40
CA HIS A 436 -14.16 -2.83 -0.63
C HIS A 436 -14.23 -2.25 -2.06
N GLN A 437 -13.60 -1.10 -2.28
CA GLN A 437 -13.58 -0.45 -3.59
C GLN A 437 -12.18 -0.09 -4.06
N THR A 438 -12.01 -0.10 -5.37
CA THR A 438 -10.85 0.50 -6.02
C THR A 438 -11.11 1.98 -6.28
N VAL A 439 -10.15 2.84 -5.92
CA VAL A 439 -10.29 4.31 -5.95
C VAL A 439 -9.15 4.99 -6.70
N THR A 440 -9.35 6.26 -7.02
CA THR A 440 -8.31 7.17 -7.51
C THR A 440 -8.01 8.24 -6.45
N THR A 441 -6.86 8.91 -6.58
CA THR A 441 -6.52 10.06 -5.75
C THR A 441 -7.61 11.13 -5.79
N ASP A 442 -8.16 11.46 -6.97
CA ASP A 442 -9.22 12.47 -7.09
C ASP A 442 -10.48 12.13 -6.27
N GLN A 443 -10.83 10.84 -6.13
CA GLN A 443 -11.98 10.42 -5.31
C GLN A 443 -11.71 10.68 -3.82
N ILE A 444 -10.49 10.41 -3.35
CA ILE A 444 -10.09 10.65 -1.96
C ILE A 444 -10.01 12.16 -1.67
N GLU A 445 -9.41 12.93 -2.58
CA GLU A 445 -9.33 14.40 -2.48
C GLU A 445 -10.72 15.03 -2.38
N ASN A 446 -11.60 14.70 -3.33
CA ASN A 446 -12.98 15.23 -3.37
C ASN A 446 -13.77 14.88 -2.09
N TYR A 447 -13.62 13.65 -1.58
CA TYR A 447 -14.28 13.27 -0.34
C TYR A 447 -13.80 14.13 0.84
N ILE A 448 -12.49 14.36 0.98
CA ILE A 448 -11.94 15.17 2.07
C ILE A 448 -12.40 16.63 1.96
N ASP A 449 -12.39 17.20 0.74
CA ASP A 449 -12.89 18.56 0.46
C ASP A 449 -14.35 18.74 0.90
N GLU A 450 -15.20 17.79 0.52
CA GLU A 450 -16.63 17.80 0.87
C GLU A 450 -16.86 17.73 2.38
N GLN A 451 -16.06 16.93 3.11
CA GLN A 451 -16.21 16.77 4.56
C GLN A 451 -15.69 17.98 5.36
N LEU A 452 -14.73 18.71 4.81
CA LEU A 452 -14.15 19.90 5.45
C LEU A 452 -14.84 21.20 5.00
N GLU A 453 -15.65 21.16 3.94
CA GLU A 453 -16.23 22.33 3.29
C GLU A 453 -15.18 23.39 2.90
N ILE A 454 -13.97 22.93 2.51
CA ILE A 454 -12.83 23.75 2.12
C ILE A 454 -12.34 23.27 0.74
N ASP A 455 -12.01 24.19 -0.16
CA ASP A 455 -11.33 23.85 -1.41
C ASP A 455 -9.85 23.58 -1.14
N LEU A 456 -9.48 22.30 -1.09
CA LEU A 456 -8.11 21.82 -0.92
C LEU A 456 -7.43 21.45 -2.26
N LYS A 457 -8.06 21.71 -3.40
CA LYS A 457 -7.49 21.30 -4.69
C LYS A 457 -6.06 21.79 -4.89
N VAL A 458 -5.80 23.07 -4.64
CA VAL A 458 -4.47 23.69 -4.79
C VAL A 458 -3.50 23.14 -3.73
N PHE A 459 -3.99 22.80 -2.55
CA PHE A 459 -3.21 22.12 -1.51
C PHE A 459 -2.75 20.73 -1.98
N PHE A 460 -3.66 19.90 -2.49
CA PHE A 460 -3.30 18.58 -3.00
C PHE A 460 -2.39 18.66 -4.23
N ASP A 461 -2.63 19.60 -5.15
CA ASP A 461 -1.76 19.83 -6.31
C ASP A 461 -0.33 20.19 -5.87
N GLN A 462 -0.17 21.02 -4.84
CA GLN A 462 1.13 21.37 -4.29
C GLN A 462 1.84 20.19 -3.63
N TYR A 463 1.15 19.45 -2.78
CA TYR A 463 1.82 18.44 -1.96
C TYR A 463 1.97 17.08 -2.64
N LEU A 464 1.04 16.70 -3.52
CA LEU A 464 1.03 15.40 -4.18
C LEU A 464 1.66 15.43 -5.58
N ARG A 465 1.46 16.53 -6.32
CA ARG A 465 1.87 16.64 -7.74
C ARG A 465 3.11 17.51 -7.96
N ASP A 466 3.52 18.30 -6.98
CA ASP A 466 4.74 19.11 -7.00
C ASP A 466 5.70 18.65 -5.87
N PRO A 467 7.00 18.50 -6.13
CA PRO A 467 7.95 18.09 -5.09
C PRO A 467 8.25 19.18 -4.07
N ARG A 468 8.01 20.46 -4.40
CA ARG A 468 8.35 21.59 -3.52
C ARG A 468 7.49 21.59 -2.27
N VAL A 469 8.07 21.98 -1.15
CA VAL A 469 7.38 22.19 0.12
C VAL A 469 7.10 23.68 0.29
N PRO A 470 5.86 24.12 0.57
CA PRO A 470 5.55 25.51 0.83
C PRO A 470 6.45 26.09 1.92
N THR A 471 6.95 27.29 1.68
CA THR A 471 7.82 28.00 2.62
C THR A 471 7.17 29.33 3.00
N LEU A 472 6.91 29.52 4.28
CA LEU A 472 6.49 30.82 4.81
C LEU A 472 7.72 31.74 4.86
N GLU A 473 7.75 32.74 3.98
CA GLU A 473 8.72 33.82 4.04
C GLU A 473 8.11 34.95 4.88
N TYR A 474 8.81 35.38 5.92
CA TYR A 474 8.27 36.40 6.84
C TYR A 474 9.35 37.28 7.44
N SER A 475 8.93 38.48 7.92
CA SER A 475 9.73 39.37 8.80
C SER A 475 8.83 40.04 9.84
N VAL A 476 9.38 40.35 10.99
CA VAL A 476 8.70 41.13 12.04
C VAL A 476 9.55 42.37 12.36
N HIS A 477 9.04 43.54 12.04
CA HIS A 477 9.69 44.83 12.33
C HIS A 477 8.72 45.83 12.91
N ASN A 478 9.08 46.45 14.02
CA ASN A 478 8.27 47.48 14.68
C ASN A 478 6.81 47.05 14.94
N GLY A 479 6.61 45.79 15.32
CA GLY A 479 5.29 45.21 15.56
C GLY A 479 4.44 45.00 14.30
N ILE A 480 5.08 44.91 13.13
CA ILE A 480 4.42 44.56 11.86
C ILE A 480 5.00 43.25 11.36
N LEU A 481 4.16 42.23 11.21
CA LEU A 481 4.46 40.99 10.52
C LEU A 481 4.20 41.19 9.02
N LYS A 482 5.22 40.97 8.19
CA LYS A 482 5.07 40.82 6.75
C LYS A 482 5.28 39.37 6.40
N TYR A 483 4.43 38.81 5.54
CA TYR A 483 4.50 37.38 5.23
C TYR A 483 3.91 37.07 3.85
N LYS A 484 4.38 35.99 3.23
CA LYS A 484 3.85 35.39 1.99
C LYS A 484 4.26 33.94 1.85
N TRP A 485 3.60 33.21 0.95
CA TRP A 485 4.10 31.94 0.48
C TRP A 485 5.15 32.10 -0.60
N ILE A 486 6.25 31.34 -0.51
CA ILE A 486 7.22 31.12 -1.56
C ILE A 486 7.40 29.61 -1.77
N ASN A 487 8.08 29.25 -2.86
CA ASN A 487 8.35 27.86 -3.21
C ASN A 487 7.06 27.02 -3.42
N THR A 488 6.03 27.63 -3.98
CA THR A 488 4.72 27.06 -4.22
C THR A 488 4.32 27.16 -5.70
N ILE A 489 3.27 26.42 -6.07
CA ILE A 489 2.59 26.58 -7.36
C ILE A 489 1.80 27.90 -7.38
N GLU A 490 1.40 28.34 -8.56
CA GLU A 490 0.56 29.53 -8.72
C GLU A 490 -0.81 29.33 -8.03
N GLY A 491 -1.28 30.36 -7.34
CA GLY A 491 -2.57 30.34 -6.65
C GLY A 491 -2.57 29.54 -5.35
N PHE A 492 -1.43 29.04 -4.88
CA PHE A 492 -1.37 28.32 -3.62
C PHE A 492 -1.84 29.18 -2.44
N HIS A 493 -2.77 28.65 -1.69
CA HIS A 493 -3.27 29.21 -0.44
C HIS A 493 -3.49 28.07 0.55
N MET A 494 -3.16 28.31 1.79
CA MET A 494 -3.35 27.37 2.90
C MET A 494 -3.39 28.17 4.18
N PRO A 495 -4.41 27.97 5.04
CA PRO A 495 -4.42 28.59 6.37
C PRO A 495 -3.27 28.02 7.20
N LEU A 496 -2.67 28.87 8.02
CA LEU A 496 -1.55 28.51 8.87
C LEU A 496 -1.73 29.06 10.27
N GLU A 497 -1.55 28.25 11.30
CA GLU A 497 -1.52 28.72 12.67
C GLU A 497 -0.10 29.19 13.03
N ILE A 498 -0.02 30.37 13.63
CA ILE A 498 1.19 30.94 14.20
C ILE A 498 0.94 31.33 15.66
N SER A 499 1.97 31.34 16.47
CA SER A 499 1.93 31.90 17.83
C SER A 499 2.79 33.16 17.90
N ALA A 500 2.24 34.20 18.54
CA ALA A 500 2.93 35.43 18.87
C ALA A 500 2.83 35.62 20.39
N GLY A 501 3.89 35.26 21.12
CA GLY A 501 3.82 35.02 22.56
C GLY A 501 2.85 33.88 22.91
N GLU A 502 1.89 34.13 23.77
CA GLU A 502 0.85 33.17 24.16
C GLU A 502 -0.38 33.16 23.23
N ASN A 503 -0.43 34.10 22.28
CA ASN A 503 -1.58 34.23 21.40
C ASN A 503 -1.41 33.35 20.16
N LYS A 504 -2.40 32.49 19.90
CA LYS A 504 -2.53 31.75 18.65
C LYS A 504 -3.31 32.58 17.63
N LEU A 505 -2.78 32.68 16.42
CA LEU A 505 -3.34 33.45 15.32
C LEU A 505 -3.41 32.57 14.07
N LYS A 506 -4.54 32.60 13.38
CA LYS A 506 -4.68 31.95 12.05
C LYS A 506 -4.44 33.01 10.98
N ILE A 507 -3.45 32.76 10.14
CA ILE A 507 -3.13 33.61 8.99
C ILE A 507 -3.47 32.87 7.69
N HIS A 508 -3.68 33.63 6.60
CA HIS A 508 -4.00 33.10 5.27
C HIS A 508 -2.99 33.63 4.25
N PRO A 509 -1.74 33.14 4.26
CA PRO A 509 -0.74 33.62 3.35
C PRO A 509 -1.09 33.33 1.88
N THR A 510 -0.70 34.25 0.98
CA THR A 510 -0.75 34.09 -0.47
C THR A 510 0.66 34.26 -1.04
N ASN A 511 0.82 34.20 -2.36
CA ASN A 511 2.10 34.50 -3.01
C ASN A 511 2.46 35.99 -2.98
N GLU A 512 1.51 36.88 -2.63
CA GLU A 512 1.72 38.31 -2.47
C GLU A 512 2.04 38.65 -1.00
N ILE A 513 2.85 39.70 -0.81
CA ILE A 513 3.19 40.16 0.54
C ILE A 513 1.94 40.69 1.25
N GLN A 514 1.67 40.17 2.42
CA GLN A 514 0.60 40.58 3.32
C GLN A 514 1.22 41.18 4.60
N GLU A 515 0.48 42.09 5.25
CA GLU A 515 0.94 42.75 6.48
C GLU A 515 -0.11 42.60 7.59
N MET A 516 0.37 42.37 8.81
CA MET A 516 -0.45 42.28 10.01
C MET A 516 0.25 43.00 11.15
N LYS A 517 -0.50 43.75 11.97
CA LYS A 517 0.05 44.32 13.22
C LYS A 517 0.12 43.26 14.30
N LEU A 518 1.28 43.15 14.90
CA LEU A 518 1.55 42.31 16.07
C LEU A 518 2.04 43.16 17.24
N ASN A 519 1.77 42.68 18.48
CA ASN A 519 2.34 43.31 19.69
C ASN A 519 3.59 42.55 20.17
N PHE A 520 4.27 41.85 19.28
CA PHE A 520 5.40 40.95 19.57
C PHE A 520 6.49 41.15 18.52
N GLU A 521 7.73 40.76 18.87
CA GLU A 521 8.92 40.93 18.03
C GLU A 521 9.23 39.70 17.16
N ASP A 522 8.57 38.54 17.42
CA ASP A 522 8.76 37.30 16.67
C ASP A 522 7.49 36.44 16.68
N ILE A 523 7.46 35.48 15.77
CA ILE A 523 6.40 34.47 15.64
C ILE A 523 6.97 33.06 15.67
N THR A 524 6.16 32.12 16.13
CA THR A 524 6.42 30.67 15.96
C THR A 524 5.35 30.09 15.05
N VAL A 525 5.79 29.44 13.97
CA VAL A 525 4.88 28.67 13.07
C VAL A 525 4.56 27.36 13.75
N ASP A 526 3.29 26.97 13.76
CA ASP A 526 2.84 25.71 14.32
C ASP A 526 3.54 24.54 13.61
N ARG A 527 4.16 23.66 14.39
CA ARG A 527 4.98 22.54 13.91
C ARG A 527 4.17 21.43 13.22
N ASP A 528 2.88 21.36 13.51
CA ASP A 528 2.00 20.30 12.97
C ASP A 528 1.72 20.48 11.48
N TYR A 529 1.91 21.69 10.95
CA TYR A 529 1.90 21.91 9.51
C TYR A 529 3.21 21.49 8.84
N TYR A 530 3.13 20.80 7.71
CA TYR A 530 4.30 20.43 6.92
C TYR A 530 4.73 21.57 5.99
N VAL A 531 5.37 22.56 6.55
CA VAL A 531 5.88 23.76 5.85
C VAL A 531 7.31 24.08 6.27
N PHE A 532 8.03 24.77 5.41
CA PHE A 532 9.30 25.40 5.78
C PHE A 532 9.08 26.88 6.12
N LYS A 533 10.09 27.48 6.72
CA LYS A 533 10.08 28.90 7.08
C LYS A 533 11.39 29.56 6.73
N SER A 534 11.30 30.82 6.25
CA SER A 534 12.44 31.67 5.91
C SER A 534 12.18 33.06 6.46
N MET A 535 13.04 33.51 7.36
CA MET A 535 12.99 34.87 7.88
C MET A 535 13.77 35.80 6.95
N ILE A 536 13.17 36.96 6.59
CA ILE A 536 13.84 38.01 5.83
C ILE A 536 14.32 39.06 6.85
N ASP A 537 15.57 39.50 6.71
CA ASP A 537 16.19 40.53 7.55
C ASP A 537 15.55 41.91 7.32
#